data_f029a3d8610629645c6fee7620aa5564
#
_entry.id   f029a3d8610629645c6fee7620aa5564
#
_cell.length_a   1.000
_cell.length_b   1.000
_cell.length_c   1.000
_cell.angle_alpha   90.00
_cell.angle_beta   90.00
_cell.angle_gamma   90.00
#
_symmetry.space_group_name_H-M   'P 1'
#
loop_
_entity.id
_entity.type
_entity.pdbx_description
1 polymer ?
#
loop_
_entity_poly.entity_id
_entity_poly.type
_entity_poly.pdbx_seq_one_letter_code
_entity_poly.pdbx_strand_id
1 'polypeptide(L)'
;MKAKKQSALSRLMKIAGTHKYFSYASCVLAAISAWVALIPFYDVWRIIKEVLEVRPDYSKATHITSYGWQAVGFALLAMVLYIGALMCSHKAAFRVQTNMRITMMNHIMKLPLGYVEAEGTGKIRKIVMDSSAATETFLAHNLPDKVVSRATPIGLLVLMAGFDWRLGLISLIPAVFAFLIMGTMMMGPKMADDMKQYQNSLETMSSEAVEYVRGVPVLKTFGQTIFSFKRFKAAIDEYEKWTIDYTKSMMIPMIGFTVFCNGIFAALIVAAYTLGGNTVTDKFVLNLIFYILVTSVLTTTLMKVAYAGESQMLVEDALNRMDEVLNAKELPEAANKQTSKDASIALKDVTFAYDEAKANAIDGITLSVKAGSHIAFVGPSGGGKTTLASLIARFWDVKSGSIEIGGVDVKNIDSKELMNQVSYVFQDSKLLKTSILENVRMGRPDATDAEVMEALEKAQCSDIIEKLPDGVNTVIGSKGTYVSGGEMQRLSIARAFLKNAPILILDEATAFADPDNERQVQRAFENLSRDKTVIMIAHRLSTVTNADQIYVLKDGKIAESGTHDALVAKDGIYTHMWNEYNKSVNWQVGKAGATA
;
A
#
# COMPACT_ATOMS: atom_id res chain seq x y z
N MET A 1 -0.92 -28.50 -15.04
CA MET A 1 -2.26 -28.35 -14.40
C MET A 1 -2.30 -26.95 -13.78
N LYS A 2 -3.13 -26.02 -14.28
CA LYS A 2 -3.32 -24.72 -13.63
C LYS A 2 -3.95 -24.97 -12.24
N ALA A 3 -3.24 -24.66 -11.16
CA ALA A 3 -3.79 -24.75 -9.83
C ALA A 3 -5.09 -23.95 -9.77
N LYS A 4 -6.16 -24.58 -9.29
CA LYS A 4 -7.50 -23.96 -9.17
C LYS A 4 -7.36 -22.73 -8.26
N LYS A 5 -7.51 -21.53 -8.83
CA LYS A 5 -7.37 -20.26 -8.09
C LYS A 5 -8.34 -20.31 -6.90
N GLN A 6 -7.81 -20.25 -5.68
CA GLN A 6 -8.64 -20.28 -4.46
C GLN A 6 -9.54 -19.04 -4.44
N SER A 7 -10.79 -19.18 -3.99
CA SER A 7 -11.69 -18.04 -3.88
C SER A 7 -11.15 -17.00 -2.87
N ALA A 8 -11.44 -15.72 -3.12
CA ALA A 8 -11.04 -14.62 -2.23
C ALA A 8 -11.44 -14.90 -0.77
N LEU A 9 -12.66 -15.37 -0.54
CA LEU A 9 -13.14 -15.71 0.80
C LEU A 9 -12.29 -16.82 1.46
N SER A 10 -11.93 -17.87 0.73
CA SER A 10 -11.09 -18.98 1.26
C SER A 10 -9.72 -18.45 1.69
N ARG A 11 -9.13 -17.55 0.91
CA ARG A 11 -7.86 -16.90 1.21
C ARG A 11 -7.95 -16.04 2.47
N LEU A 12 -9.00 -15.22 2.59
CA LEU A 12 -9.23 -14.38 3.76
C LEU A 12 -9.45 -15.21 5.04
N MET A 13 -10.19 -16.33 4.96
CA MET A 13 -10.38 -17.22 6.09
C MET A 13 -9.07 -17.89 6.54
N LYS A 14 -8.15 -18.14 5.61
CA LYS A 14 -6.80 -18.65 5.93
C LYS A 14 -5.97 -17.59 6.68
N ILE A 15 -6.04 -16.34 6.24
CA ILE A 15 -5.36 -15.18 6.90
C ILE A 15 -5.98 -14.90 8.28
N ALA A 16 -7.30 -15.10 8.44
CA ALA A 16 -8.00 -14.92 9.71
C ALA A 16 -7.53 -15.89 10.83
N GLY A 17 -7.00 -17.05 10.45
CA GLY A 17 -6.60 -18.07 11.41
C GLY A 17 -7.80 -18.52 12.28
N THR A 18 -7.67 -18.49 13.61
CA THR A 18 -8.73 -18.84 14.55
C THR A 18 -9.92 -17.87 14.52
N HIS A 19 -9.72 -16.63 14.09
CA HIS A 19 -10.80 -15.62 14.01
C HIS A 19 -11.81 -15.88 12.88
N LYS A 20 -11.56 -16.84 11.98
CA LYS A 20 -12.53 -17.29 10.96
C LYS A 20 -13.86 -17.74 11.57
N TYR A 21 -13.86 -18.26 12.81
CA TYR A 21 -15.08 -18.68 13.49
C TYR A 21 -16.03 -17.50 13.78
N PHE A 22 -15.50 -16.31 14.02
CA PHE A 22 -16.32 -15.10 14.14
C PHE A 22 -16.96 -14.72 12.81
N SER A 23 -16.28 -14.89 11.67
CA SER A 23 -16.90 -14.70 10.35
C SER A 23 -18.02 -15.70 10.10
N TYR A 24 -17.85 -16.97 10.49
CA TYR A 24 -18.91 -17.98 10.36
C TYR A 24 -20.11 -17.67 11.28
N ALA A 25 -19.85 -17.28 12.53
CA ALA A 25 -20.89 -16.87 13.47
C ALA A 25 -21.67 -15.65 12.93
N SER A 26 -20.96 -14.66 12.35
CA SER A 26 -21.58 -13.51 11.68
C SER A 26 -22.52 -13.96 10.55
N CYS A 27 -22.07 -14.87 9.68
CA CYS A 27 -22.90 -15.39 8.59
C CYS A 27 -24.18 -16.08 9.11
N VAL A 28 -24.07 -16.88 10.17
CA VAL A 28 -25.21 -17.58 10.78
C VAL A 28 -26.19 -16.58 11.40
N LEU A 29 -25.69 -15.64 12.20
CA LEU A 29 -26.52 -14.61 12.83
C LEU A 29 -27.21 -13.71 11.79
N ALA A 30 -26.50 -13.35 10.71
CA ALA A 30 -27.05 -12.55 9.61
C ALA A 30 -28.18 -13.31 8.88
N ALA A 31 -28.03 -14.62 8.64
CA ALA A 31 -29.07 -15.43 8.02
C ALA A 31 -30.31 -15.55 8.91
N ILE A 32 -30.13 -15.81 10.22
CA ILE A 32 -31.22 -15.86 11.19
C ILE A 32 -31.93 -14.50 11.28
N SER A 33 -31.16 -13.41 11.36
CA SER A 33 -31.71 -12.04 11.37
C SER A 33 -32.58 -11.78 10.15
N ALA A 34 -32.11 -12.18 8.95
CA ALA A 34 -32.86 -12.03 7.70
C ALA A 34 -34.23 -12.71 7.73
N TRP A 35 -34.31 -13.90 8.31
CA TRP A 35 -35.58 -14.64 8.41
C TRP A 35 -36.50 -14.10 9.51
N VAL A 36 -35.92 -13.74 10.67
CA VAL A 36 -36.68 -13.11 11.77
C VAL A 36 -37.27 -11.76 11.31
N ALA A 37 -36.58 -11.00 10.48
CA ALA A 37 -37.03 -9.74 9.90
C ALA A 37 -38.28 -9.88 8.98
N LEU A 38 -38.61 -11.09 8.54
CA LEU A 38 -39.80 -11.35 7.75
C LEU A 38 -41.08 -11.59 8.62
N ILE A 39 -40.91 -11.97 9.90
CA ILE A 39 -42.02 -12.28 10.80
C ILE A 39 -42.97 -11.07 11.01
N PRO A 40 -42.49 -9.83 11.17
CA PRO A 40 -43.37 -8.65 11.28
C PRO A 40 -44.37 -8.50 10.13
N PHE A 41 -43.98 -8.87 8.89
CA PHE A 41 -44.88 -8.83 7.74
C PHE A 41 -46.02 -9.86 7.86
N TYR A 42 -45.72 -11.03 8.42
CA TYR A 42 -46.72 -12.02 8.74
C TYR A 42 -47.65 -11.57 9.86
N ASP A 43 -47.16 -10.90 10.90
CA ASP A 43 -47.99 -10.38 11.98
C ASP A 43 -48.89 -9.24 11.48
N VAL A 44 -48.42 -8.36 10.61
CA VAL A 44 -49.25 -7.35 9.94
C VAL A 44 -50.36 -8.02 9.12
N TRP A 45 -50.07 -9.10 8.40
CA TRP A 45 -51.08 -9.88 7.70
C TRP A 45 -52.10 -10.46 8.66
N ARG A 46 -51.72 -10.97 9.84
CA ARG A 46 -52.65 -11.46 10.89
C ARG A 46 -53.56 -10.37 11.41
N ILE A 47 -53.04 -9.17 11.63
CA ILE A 47 -53.81 -7.99 12.04
C ILE A 47 -54.89 -7.67 10.99
N ILE A 48 -54.49 -7.58 9.72
CA ILE A 48 -55.43 -7.27 8.63
C ILE A 48 -56.49 -8.37 8.49
N LYS A 49 -56.08 -9.64 8.63
CA LYS A 49 -56.97 -10.78 8.61
C LYS A 49 -58.06 -10.67 9.70
N GLU A 50 -57.65 -10.41 10.95
CA GLU A 50 -58.60 -10.27 12.08
C GLU A 50 -59.54 -9.09 11.86
N VAL A 51 -59.07 -7.95 11.36
CA VAL A 51 -59.91 -6.78 11.03
C VAL A 51 -60.94 -7.12 9.97
N LEU A 52 -60.61 -7.88 8.95
CA LEU A 52 -61.52 -8.29 7.88
C LEU A 52 -62.56 -9.30 8.37
N GLU A 53 -62.17 -10.25 9.24
CA GLU A 53 -63.04 -11.30 9.78
C GLU A 53 -64.11 -10.77 10.75
N VAL A 54 -63.83 -9.71 11.51
CA VAL A 54 -64.77 -9.14 12.48
C VAL A 54 -65.69 -8.03 11.91
N ARG A 55 -65.58 -7.70 10.64
CA ARG A 55 -66.37 -6.69 9.95
C ARG A 55 -67.91 -6.97 10.08
N PRO A 56 -68.77 -5.98 10.37
CA PRO A 56 -68.45 -4.56 10.61
C PRO A 56 -68.14 -4.20 12.08
N ASP A 57 -68.12 -5.16 13.02
CA ASP A 57 -67.96 -4.92 14.45
C ASP A 57 -66.49 -5.06 14.88
N TYR A 58 -65.71 -3.99 14.70
CA TYR A 58 -64.24 -3.96 14.97
C TYR A 58 -63.91 -4.07 16.47
N SER A 59 -64.88 -3.94 17.38
CA SER A 59 -64.69 -4.13 18.83
C SER A 59 -64.32 -5.58 19.20
N LYS A 60 -64.65 -6.53 18.32
CA LYS A 60 -64.32 -7.96 18.47
C LYS A 60 -62.86 -8.32 18.07
N ALA A 61 -62.11 -7.39 17.51
CA ALA A 61 -60.73 -7.61 17.17
C ALA A 61 -59.84 -7.49 18.43
N THR A 62 -59.65 -8.58 19.15
CA THR A 62 -59.00 -8.61 20.48
C THR A 62 -57.49 -8.82 20.42
N HIS A 63 -56.96 -9.37 19.32
CA HIS A 63 -55.55 -9.77 19.22
C HIS A 63 -54.65 -8.73 18.49
N ILE A 64 -55.22 -7.65 17.93
CA ILE A 64 -54.49 -6.63 17.17
C ILE A 64 -53.30 -6.08 17.97
N THR A 65 -53.53 -5.71 19.24
CA THR A 65 -52.47 -5.17 20.12
C THR A 65 -51.38 -6.19 20.37
N SER A 66 -51.73 -7.46 20.56
CA SER A 66 -50.75 -8.55 20.76
C SER A 66 -49.89 -8.78 19.52
N TYR A 67 -50.51 -8.87 18.33
CA TYR A 67 -49.77 -9.03 17.08
C TYR A 67 -48.90 -7.80 16.76
N GLY A 68 -49.39 -6.59 17.09
CA GLY A 68 -48.58 -5.38 16.96
C GLY A 68 -47.34 -5.40 17.82
N TRP A 69 -47.46 -5.78 19.10
CA TRP A 69 -46.29 -5.94 19.97
C TRP A 69 -45.37 -7.09 19.55
N GLN A 70 -45.90 -8.20 19.03
CA GLN A 70 -45.10 -9.30 18.45
C GLN A 70 -44.28 -8.79 17.26
N ALA A 71 -44.89 -8.05 16.33
CA ALA A 71 -44.19 -7.47 15.17
C ALA A 71 -43.05 -6.56 15.60
N VAL A 72 -43.28 -5.65 16.58
CA VAL A 72 -42.22 -4.79 17.13
C VAL A 72 -41.13 -5.62 17.80
N GLY A 73 -41.50 -6.63 18.61
CA GLY A 73 -40.53 -7.51 19.28
C GLY A 73 -39.65 -8.26 18.31
N PHE A 74 -40.20 -8.84 17.24
CA PHE A 74 -39.44 -9.54 16.22
C PHE A 74 -38.57 -8.59 15.36
N ALA A 75 -39.04 -7.38 15.07
CA ALA A 75 -38.24 -6.36 14.39
C ALA A 75 -37.01 -5.96 15.23
N LEU A 76 -37.23 -5.73 16.54
CA LEU A 76 -36.09 -5.45 17.47
C LEU A 76 -35.17 -6.64 17.61
N LEU A 77 -35.67 -7.87 17.69
CA LEU A 77 -34.85 -9.08 17.75
C LEU A 77 -34.02 -9.24 16.48
N ALA A 78 -34.61 -9.03 15.30
CA ALA A 78 -33.86 -9.06 14.03
C ALA A 78 -32.73 -8.03 14.02
N MET A 79 -32.99 -6.80 14.49
CA MET A 79 -31.97 -5.75 14.61
C MET A 79 -30.84 -6.15 15.56
N VAL A 80 -31.13 -6.69 16.74
CA VAL A 80 -30.13 -7.14 17.72
C VAL A 80 -29.27 -8.26 17.15
N LEU A 81 -29.88 -9.24 16.47
CA LEU A 81 -29.17 -10.35 15.82
C LEU A 81 -28.24 -9.83 14.72
N TYR A 82 -28.69 -8.86 13.92
CA TYR A 82 -27.86 -8.26 12.86
C TYR A 82 -26.68 -7.45 13.43
N ILE A 83 -26.92 -6.67 14.50
CA ILE A 83 -25.85 -5.98 15.23
C ILE A 83 -24.83 -6.99 15.76
N GLY A 84 -25.28 -8.09 16.36
CA GLY A 84 -24.41 -9.19 16.80
C GLY A 84 -23.61 -9.80 15.65
N ALA A 85 -24.22 -9.97 14.48
CA ALA A 85 -23.55 -10.42 13.27
C ALA A 85 -22.43 -9.45 12.85
N LEU A 86 -22.72 -8.13 12.82
CA LEU A 86 -21.74 -7.10 12.49
C LEU A 86 -20.60 -7.04 13.52
N MET A 87 -20.88 -7.14 14.80
CA MET A 87 -19.81 -7.17 15.83
C MET A 87 -18.87 -8.36 15.64
N CYS A 88 -19.41 -9.53 15.32
CA CYS A 88 -18.60 -10.72 15.01
C CYS A 88 -17.77 -10.49 13.74
N SER A 89 -18.37 -9.96 12.66
CA SER A 89 -17.66 -9.71 11.41
C SER A 89 -16.53 -8.69 11.57
N HIS A 90 -16.76 -7.58 12.27
CA HIS A 90 -15.72 -6.57 12.56
C HIS A 90 -14.54 -7.15 13.34
N LYS A 91 -14.81 -7.98 14.35
CA LYS A 91 -13.74 -8.63 15.12
C LYS A 91 -12.84 -9.50 14.24
N ALA A 92 -13.42 -10.25 13.30
CA ALA A 92 -12.66 -11.04 12.33
C ALA A 92 -11.94 -10.14 11.31
N ALA A 93 -12.63 -9.13 10.80
CA ALA A 93 -12.13 -8.23 9.75
C ALA A 93 -10.89 -7.44 10.20
N PHE A 94 -10.92 -6.82 11.38
CA PHE A 94 -9.76 -6.13 11.95
C PHE A 94 -8.56 -7.06 12.17
N ARG A 95 -8.82 -8.31 12.55
CA ARG A 95 -7.72 -9.27 12.69
C ARG A 95 -7.11 -9.65 11.35
N VAL A 96 -7.92 -9.86 10.31
CA VAL A 96 -7.45 -10.11 8.94
C VAL A 96 -6.63 -8.93 8.44
N GLN A 97 -7.13 -7.70 8.59
CA GLN A 97 -6.44 -6.48 8.20
C GLN A 97 -5.05 -6.39 8.87
N THR A 98 -5.00 -6.61 10.19
CA THR A 98 -3.75 -6.58 10.96
C THR A 98 -2.79 -7.66 10.48
N ASN A 99 -3.25 -8.90 10.32
CA ASN A 99 -2.42 -10.01 9.87
C ASN A 99 -1.87 -9.77 8.45
N MET A 100 -2.68 -9.21 7.54
CA MET A 100 -2.23 -8.85 6.19
C MET A 100 -1.11 -7.81 6.24
N ARG A 101 -1.28 -6.74 7.02
CA ARG A 101 -0.26 -5.69 7.18
C ARG A 101 1.04 -6.27 7.75
N ILE A 102 0.95 -7.06 8.83
CA ILE A 102 2.12 -7.68 9.45
C ILE A 102 2.82 -8.62 8.46
N THR A 103 2.06 -9.45 7.73
CA THR A 103 2.64 -10.40 6.77
C THR A 103 3.37 -9.67 5.63
N MET A 104 2.73 -8.65 5.04
CA MET A 104 3.36 -7.84 3.99
C MET A 104 4.59 -7.08 4.50
N MET A 105 4.50 -6.44 5.66
CA MET A 105 5.64 -5.69 6.22
C MET A 105 6.81 -6.61 6.56
N ASN A 106 6.56 -7.77 7.15
CA ASN A 106 7.61 -8.75 7.45
C ASN A 106 8.27 -9.28 6.17
N HIS A 107 7.51 -9.45 5.08
CA HIS A 107 8.06 -9.86 3.80
C HIS A 107 8.89 -8.74 3.17
N ILE A 108 8.37 -7.50 3.16
CA ILE A 108 9.08 -6.32 2.64
C ILE A 108 10.44 -6.13 3.33
N MET A 109 10.52 -6.40 4.64
CA MET A 109 11.79 -6.31 5.38
C MET A 109 12.83 -7.35 4.96
N LYS A 110 12.44 -8.40 4.24
CA LYS A 110 13.34 -9.44 3.70
C LYS A 110 13.69 -9.23 2.23
N LEU A 111 12.98 -8.32 1.56
CA LEU A 111 13.25 -8.00 0.16
C LEU A 111 14.53 -7.18 0.03
N PRO A 112 15.20 -7.22 -1.14
CA PRO A 112 16.29 -6.31 -1.45
C PRO A 112 15.86 -4.85 -1.25
N LEU A 113 16.72 -4.01 -0.68
CA LEU A 113 16.43 -2.58 -0.50
C LEU A 113 16.02 -1.92 -1.84
N GLY A 114 16.63 -2.35 -2.92
CA GLY A 114 16.32 -1.87 -4.24
C GLY A 114 14.92 -2.17 -4.75
N TYR A 115 14.27 -3.21 -4.26
CA TYR A 115 12.85 -3.43 -4.55
C TYR A 115 11.99 -2.27 -4.04
N VAL A 116 12.29 -1.80 -2.82
CA VAL A 116 11.57 -0.66 -2.21
C VAL A 116 11.85 0.64 -2.97
N GLU A 117 13.08 0.82 -3.48
CA GLU A 117 13.46 1.98 -4.29
C GLU A 117 12.81 1.96 -5.67
N ALA A 118 12.80 0.81 -6.35
CA ALA A 118 12.19 0.64 -7.68
C ALA A 118 10.68 0.82 -7.66
N GLU A 119 9.98 0.16 -6.70
CA GLU A 119 8.53 0.24 -6.58
C GLU A 119 8.04 1.58 -6.01
N GLY A 120 8.89 2.26 -5.27
CA GLY A 120 8.58 3.51 -4.58
C GLY A 120 7.75 3.33 -3.30
N THR A 121 8.12 4.06 -2.26
CA THR A 121 7.46 3.96 -0.94
C THR A 121 5.97 4.31 -0.96
N GLY A 122 5.53 5.17 -1.89
CA GLY A 122 4.13 5.55 -2.06
C GLY A 122 3.26 4.39 -2.55
N LYS A 123 3.72 3.64 -3.57
CA LYS A 123 3.01 2.46 -4.11
C LYS A 123 2.94 1.35 -3.05
N ILE A 124 4.06 1.03 -2.40
CA ILE A 124 4.11 0.00 -1.35
C ILE A 124 3.16 0.37 -0.19
N ARG A 125 3.19 1.62 0.28
CA ARG A 125 2.27 2.10 1.33
C ARG A 125 0.82 1.94 0.90
N LYS A 126 0.46 2.33 -0.33
CA LYS A 126 -0.89 2.18 -0.89
C LYS A 126 -1.31 0.72 -0.87
N ILE A 127 -0.47 -0.20 -1.35
CA ILE A 127 -0.79 -1.63 -1.35
C ILE A 127 -1.01 -2.14 0.09
N VAL A 128 -0.11 -1.85 1.01
CA VAL A 128 -0.21 -2.34 2.41
C VAL A 128 -1.44 -1.77 3.12
N MET A 129 -1.74 -0.47 2.95
CA MET A 129 -2.81 0.19 3.69
C MET A 129 -4.17 0.01 3.01
N ASP A 130 -4.27 0.30 1.71
CA ASP A 130 -5.56 0.35 1.01
C ASP A 130 -6.08 -1.05 0.68
N SER A 131 -5.21 -1.99 0.24
CA SER A 131 -5.64 -3.38 0.01
C SER A 131 -6.10 -4.06 1.29
N SER A 132 -5.42 -3.82 2.42
CA SER A 132 -5.85 -4.35 3.71
C SER A 132 -7.16 -3.72 4.20
N ALA A 133 -7.41 -2.43 3.93
CA ALA A 133 -8.66 -1.76 4.26
C ALA A 133 -9.84 -2.29 3.41
N ALA A 134 -9.61 -2.49 2.10
CA ALA A 134 -10.64 -3.06 1.22
C ALA A 134 -11.08 -4.46 1.68
N THR A 135 -10.14 -5.30 2.15
CA THR A 135 -10.48 -6.63 2.71
C THR A 135 -11.23 -6.56 4.03
N GLU A 136 -10.91 -5.57 4.87
CA GLU A 136 -11.64 -5.31 6.12
C GLU A 136 -13.08 -4.92 5.82
N THR A 137 -13.30 -3.92 4.97
CA THR A 137 -14.64 -3.46 4.57
C THR A 137 -15.48 -4.61 4.00
N PHE A 138 -14.87 -5.47 3.17
CA PHE A 138 -15.56 -6.64 2.64
C PHE A 138 -15.99 -7.61 3.74
N LEU A 139 -15.12 -7.98 4.66
CA LEU A 139 -15.45 -8.93 5.72
C LEU A 139 -16.40 -8.33 6.76
N ALA A 140 -16.23 -7.05 7.10
CA ALA A 140 -17.01 -6.38 8.12
C ALA A 140 -18.47 -6.15 7.69
N HIS A 141 -18.69 -5.69 6.47
CA HIS A 141 -19.98 -5.26 5.97
C HIS A 141 -20.51 -6.12 4.82
N ASN A 142 -19.71 -6.30 3.76
CA ASN A 142 -20.20 -6.93 2.54
C ASN A 142 -20.48 -8.43 2.71
N LEU A 143 -19.75 -9.13 3.57
CA LEU A 143 -19.95 -10.57 3.80
C LEU A 143 -21.28 -10.84 4.53
N PRO A 144 -21.61 -10.20 5.66
CA PRO A 144 -22.94 -10.31 6.29
C PRO A 144 -24.07 -9.89 5.33
N ASP A 145 -23.91 -8.79 4.60
CA ASP A 145 -24.91 -8.33 3.64
C ASP A 145 -25.13 -9.31 2.49
N LYS A 146 -24.08 -9.96 1.99
CA LYS A 146 -24.21 -11.06 1.01
C LYS A 146 -24.97 -12.25 1.56
N VAL A 147 -24.83 -12.56 2.84
CA VAL A 147 -25.61 -13.64 3.47
C VAL A 147 -27.06 -13.24 3.58
N VAL A 148 -27.35 -12.03 4.09
CA VAL A 148 -28.72 -11.49 4.15
C VAL A 148 -29.36 -11.47 2.78
N SER A 149 -28.66 -10.96 1.75
CA SER A 149 -29.19 -10.87 0.38
C SER A 149 -29.49 -12.23 -0.27
N ARG A 150 -28.91 -13.32 0.23
CA ARG A 150 -29.23 -14.69 -0.21
C ARG A 150 -30.27 -15.38 0.68
N ALA A 151 -30.21 -15.13 1.98
CA ALA A 151 -31.15 -15.73 2.94
C ALA A 151 -32.56 -15.14 2.82
N THR A 152 -32.67 -13.82 2.59
CA THR A 152 -33.97 -13.15 2.46
C THR A 152 -34.81 -13.70 1.29
N PRO A 153 -34.32 -13.86 0.04
CA PRO A 153 -35.10 -14.47 -1.03
C PRO A 153 -35.60 -15.88 -0.70
N ILE A 154 -34.76 -16.69 -0.04
CA ILE A 154 -35.16 -18.05 0.39
C ILE A 154 -36.32 -17.98 1.37
N GLY A 155 -36.23 -17.12 2.39
CA GLY A 155 -37.31 -16.89 3.34
C GLY A 155 -38.60 -16.36 2.67
N LEU A 156 -38.45 -15.43 1.72
CA LEU A 156 -39.57 -14.91 0.94
C LEU A 156 -40.23 -16.00 0.09
N LEU A 157 -39.49 -16.86 -0.59
CA LEU A 157 -40.03 -17.98 -1.37
C LEU A 157 -40.80 -18.95 -0.50
N VAL A 158 -40.31 -19.26 0.73
CA VAL A 158 -41.02 -20.10 1.70
C VAL A 158 -42.34 -19.44 2.13
N LEU A 159 -42.34 -18.15 2.43
CA LEU A 159 -43.55 -17.39 2.73
C LEU A 159 -44.53 -17.36 1.56
N MET A 160 -44.02 -17.07 0.36
CA MET A 160 -44.85 -17.03 -0.87
C MET A 160 -45.53 -18.38 -1.18
N ALA A 161 -44.86 -19.49 -0.88
CA ALA A 161 -45.44 -20.83 -1.04
C ALA A 161 -46.59 -21.11 -0.03
N GLY A 162 -46.56 -20.47 1.14
CA GLY A 162 -47.62 -20.58 2.19
C GLY A 162 -48.87 -19.75 1.92
N PHE A 163 -48.82 -18.78 0.99
CA PHE A 163 -49.91 -17.91 0.63
C PHE A 163 -50.50 -18.27 -0.77
N ASP A 164 -51.04 -17.29 -1.51
CA ASP A 164 -51.55 -17.55 -2.86
C ASP A 164 -50.35 -17.68 -3.84
N TRP A 165 -50.04 -18.92 -4.23
CA TRP A 165 -48.92 -19.23 -5.13
C TRP A 165 -49.01 -18.54 -6.50
N ARG A 166 -50.25 -18.20 -6.96
CA ARG A 166 -50.48 -17.49 -8.23
C ARG A 166 -49.93 -16.06 -8.17
N LEU A 167 -50.23 -15.34 -7.09
CA LEU A 167 -49.66 -14.01 -6.84
C LEU A 167 -48.16 -14.08 -6.65
N GLY A 168 -47.67 -15.15 -6.00
CA GLY A 168 -46.24 -15.43 -5.87
C GLY A 168 -45.55 -15.58 -7.22
N LEU A 169 -46.05 -16.41 -8.09
CA LEU A 169 -45.50 -16.58 -9.44
C LEU A 169 -45.51 -15.28 -10.24
N ILE A 170 -46.61 -14.53 -10.20
CA ILE A 170 -46.74 -13.25 -10.91
C ILE A 170 -45.71 -12.24 -10.40
N SER A 171 -45.46 -12.18 -9.10
CA SER A 171 -44.43 -11.28 -8.52
C SER A 171 -43.00 -11.71 -8.87
N LEU A 172 -42.74 -13.01 -9.13
CA LEU A 172 -41.42 -13.52 -9.52
C LEU A 172 -41.10 -13.25 -10.99
N ILE A 173 -42.08 -13.13 -11.90
CA ILE A 173 -41.81 -12.90 -13.32
C ILE A 173 -40.96 -11.65 -13.55
N PRO A 174 -41.32 -10.45 -13.07
CA PRO A 174 -40.46 -9.26 -13.22
C PRO A 174 -39.10 -9.43 -12.55
N ALA A 175 -39.05 -10.10 -11.37
CA ALA A 175 -37.79 -10.36 -10.67
C ALA A 175 -36.84 -11.20 -11.52
N VAL A 176 -37.35 -12.26 -12.17
CA VAL A 176 -36.53 -13.09 -13.08
C VAL A 176 -36.04 -12.28 -14.28
N PHE A 177 -36.88 -11.45 -14.90
CA PHE A 177 -36.45 -10.57 -15.98
C PHE A 177 -35.40 -9.56 -15.53
N ALA A 178 -35.54 -8.98 -14.34
CA ALA A 178 -34.51 -8.11 -13.74
C ALA A 178 -33.17 -8.84 -13.61
N PHE A 179 -33.15 -10.07 -13.10
CA PHE A 179 -31.94 -10.88 -13.00
C PHE A 179 -31.34 -11.28 -14.34
N LEU A 180 -32.17 -11.60 -15.34
CA LEU A 180 -31.71 -11.92 -16.69
C LEU A 180 -31.00 -10.70 -17.32
N ILE A 181 -31.60 -9.51 -17.21
CA ILE A 181 -30.99 -8.26 -17.70
C ILE A 181 -29.66 -8.00 -16.98
N MET A 182 -29.62 -8.13 -15.66
CA MET A 182 -28.40 -7.96 -14.88
C MET A 182 -27.33 -9.01 -15.25
N GLY A 183 -27.74 -10.26 -15.46
CA GLY A 183 -26.84 -11.35 -15.85
C GLY A 183 -26.19 -11.12 -17.21
N THR A 184 -26.93 -10.66 -18.21
CA THR A 184 -26.38 -10.32 -19.53
C THR A 184 -25.37 -9.17 -19.45
N MET A 185 -25.57 -8.24 -18.54
CA MET A 185 -24.70 -7.11 -18.28
C MET A 185 -23.38 -7.53 -17.59
N MET A 186 -23.47 -8.31 -16.50
CA MET A 186 -22.31 -8.69 -15.69
C MET A 186 -21.43 -9.78 -16.28
N MET A 187 -21.96 -10.62 -17.18
CA MET A 187 -21.25 -11.77 -17.77
C MET A 187 -20.57 -11.43 -19.11
N GLY A 188 -20.72 -10.23 -19.63
CA GLY A 188 -20.13 -9.81 -20.91
C GLY A 188 -18.63 -9.50 -20.77
N PRO A 189 -17.76 -10.02 -21.68
CA PRO A 189 -16.32 -9.70 -21.66
C PRO A 189 -16.06 -8.20 -21.82
N LYS A 190 -16.92 -7.48 -22.51
CA LYS A 190 -16.84 -6.02 -22.70
C LYS A 190 -16.95 -5.27 -21.37
N MET A 191 -17.82 -5.72 -20.47
CA MET A 191 -18.01 -5.09 -19.15
C MET A 191 -16.73 -5.16 -18.29
N ALA A 192 -16.08 -6.32 -18.28
CA ALA A 192 -14.83 -6.48 -17.53
C ALA A 192 -13.71 -5.59 -18.08
N ASP A 193 -13.69 -5.39 -19.40
CA ASP A 193 -12.72 -4.51 -20.07
C ASP A 193 -13.02 -3.04 -19.80
N ASP A 194 -14.28 -2.62 -19.94
CA ASP A 194 -14.72 -1.24 -19.64
C ASP A 194 -14.43 -0.87 -18.17
N MET A 195 -14.69 -1.77 -17.23
CA MET A 195 -14.37 -1.56 -15.81
C MET A 195 -12.86 -1.44 -15.59
N LYS A 196 -12.07 -2.28 -16.25
CA LYS A 196 -10.60 -2.23 -16.17
C LYS A 196 -10.06 -0.90 -16.69
N GLN A 197 -10.56 -0.43 -17.83
CA GLN A 197 -10.17 0.86 -18.40
C GLN A 197 -10.55 2.03 -17.48
N TYR A 198 -11.76 2.00 -16.94
CA TYR A 198 -12.21 2.98 -15.94
C TYR A 198 -11.27 3.01 -14.72
N GLN A 199 -10.92 1.86 -14.15
CA GLN A 199 -10.01 1.78 -13.01
C GLN A 199 -8.59 2.25 -13.35
N ASN A 200 -8.07 1.89 -14.53
CA ASN A 200 -6.76 2.34 -14.97
C ASN A 200 -6.70 3.87 -15.16
N SER A 201 -7.72 4.46 -15.78
CA SER A 201 -7.80 5.90 -15.99
C SER A 201 -7.94 6.66 -14.65
N LEU A 202 -8.68 6.11 -13.69
CA LEU A 202 -8.77 6.64 -12.33
C LEU A 202 -7.41 6.60 -11.60
N GLU A 203 -6.66 5.52 -11.75
CA GLU A 203 -5.33 5.37 -11.16
C GLU A 203 -4.34 6.37 -11.79
N THR A 204 -4.34 6.50 -13.11
CA THR A 204 -3.52 7.48 -13.83
C THR A 204 -3.85 8.90 -13.39
N MET A 205 -5.12 9.28 -13.38
CA MET A 205 -5.56 10.61 -12.92
C MET A 205 -5.13 10.88 -11.46
N SER A 206 -5.29 9.90 -10.57
CA SER A 206 -4.90 10.04 -9.16
C SER A 206 -3.38 10.23 -9.02
N SER A 207 -2.59 9.53 -9.82
CA SER A 207 -1.12 9.62 -9.84
C SER A 207 -0.65 11.00 -10.32
N GLU A 208 -1.20 11.48 -11.44
CA GLU A 208 -0.90 12.81 -11.99
C GLU A 208 -1.39 13.94 -11.08
N ALA A 209 -2.49 13.74 -10.33
CA ALA A 209 -2.96 14.69 -9.32
C ALA A 209 -1.96 14.85 -8.17
N VAL A 210 -1.36 13.77 -7.70
CA VAL A 210 -0.32 13.82 -6.64
C VAL A 210 0.90 14.60 -7.15
N GLU A 211 1.32 14.34 -8.39
CA GLU A 211 2.44 15.05 -9.01
C GLU A 211 2.13 16.55 -9.21
N TYR A 212 0.91 16.87 -9.64
CA TYR A 212 0.44 18.26 -9.74
C TYR A 212 0.51 18.97 -8.37
N VAL A 213 -0.01 18.36 -7.30
CA VAL A 213 0.02 18.95 -5.94
C VAL A 213 1.46 19.20 -5.47
N ARG A 214 2.39 18.27 -5.75
CA ARG A 214 3.82 18.45 -5.47
C ARG A 214 4.43 19.61 -6.27
N GLY A 215 3.96 19.83 -7.49
CA GLY A 215 4.40 20.91 -8.38
C GLY A 215 3.74 22.27 -8.11
N VAL A 216 2.72 22.37 -7.25
CA VAL A 216 1.99 23.62 -6.97
C VAL A 216 2.90 24.80 -6.60
N PRO A 217 3.94 24.65 -5.75
CA PRO A 217 4.86 25.75 -5.45
C PRO A 217 5.52 26.33 -6.72
N VAL A 218 5.97 25.44 -7.62
CA VAL A 218 6.58 25.83 -8.89
C VAL A 218 5.57 26.52 -9.78
N LEU A 219 4.36 25.95 -9.94
CA LEU A 219 3.29 26.53 -10.75
C LEU A 219 2.91 27.93 -10.27
N LYS A 220 2.80 28.14 -8.95
CA LYS A 220 2.51 29.45 -8.35
C LYS A 220 3.63 30.44 -8.60
N THR A 221 4.89 30.04 -8.47
CA THR A 221 6.05 30.91 -8.69
C THR A 221 6.11 31.43 -10.13
N PHE A 222 5.72 30.59 -11.10
CA PHE A 222 5.74 30.92 -12.51
C PHE A 222 4.37 31.38 -13.06
N GLY A 223 3.39 31.66 -12.20
CA GLY A 223 2.05 32.17 -12.60
C GLY A 223 1.26 31.19 -13.49
N GLN A 224 1.55 29.89 -13.39
CA GLN A 224 0.93 28.87 -14.23
C GLN A 224 -0.38 28.36 -13.62
N THR A 225 -1.24 27.79 -14.46
CA THR A 225 -2.53 27.20 -14.07
C THR A 225 -2.54 25.69 -14.30
N ILE A 226 -3.63 25.03 -13.86
CA ILE A 226 -3.83 23.59 -14.12
C ILE A 226 -3.76 23.23 -15.62
N PHE A 227 -4.19 24.14 -16.50
CA PHE A 227 -4.14 23.92 -17.96
C PHE A 227 -2.72 23.92 -18.51
N SER A 228 -1.75 24.46 -17.79
CA SER A 228 -0.34 24.41 -18.15
C SER A 228 0.26 23.04 -17.86
N PHE A 229 -0.33 22.26 -16.94
CA PHE A 229 0.09 20.89 -16.63
C PHE A 229 -0.65 19.90 -17.54
N LYS A 230 -0.21 19.82 -18.80
CA LYS A 230 -0.87 19.07 -19.89
C LYS A 230 -1.14 17.61 -19.57
N ARG A 231 -0.23 16.95 -18.83
CA ARG A 231 -0.37 15.54 -18.46
C ARG A 231 -1.56 15.30 -17.53
N PHE A 232 -1.71 16.12 -16.48
CA PHE A 232 -2.83 16.01 -15.56
C PHE A 232 -4.17 16.33 -16.24
N LYS A 233 -4.18 17.36 -17.11
CA LYS A 233 -5.38 17.69 -17.91
C LYS A 233 -5.76 16.53 -18.82
N ALA A 234 -4.81 15.93 -19.52
CA ALA A 234 -5.05 14.76 -20.37
C ALA A 234 -5.58 13.56 -19.59
N ALA A 235 -5.04 13.30 -18.38
CA ALA A 235 -5.51 12.23 -17.50
C ALA A 235 -6.96 12.47 -17.00
N ILE A 236 -7.34 13.73 -16.72
CA ILE A 236 -8.72 14.10 -16.41
C ILE A 236 -9.65 13.82 -17.60
N ASP A 237 -9.27 14.25 -18.80
CA ASP A 237 -10.07 14.10 -20.01
C ASP A 237 -10.25 12.61 -20.38
N GLU A 238 -9.21 11.81 -20.18
CA GLU A 238 -9.27 10.35 -20.37
C GLU A 238 -10.19 9.69 -19.33
N TYR A 239 -10.08 10.05 -18.06
CA TYR A 239 -10.95 9.57 -17.00
C TYR A 239 -12.41 9.97 -17.25
N GLU A 240 -12.67 11.23 -17.64
CA GLU A 240 -14.00 11.70 -18.03
C GLU A 240 -14.59 10.85 -19.15
N LYS A 241 -13.83 10.64 -20.24
CA LYS A 241 -14.24 9.81 -21.37
C LYS A 241 -14.65 8.40 -20.91
N TRP A 242 -13.77 7.70 -20.19
CA TRP A 242 -14.04 6.34 -19.72
C TRP A 242 -15.19 6.28 -18.73
N THR A 243 -15.36 7.29 -17.88
CA THR A 243 -16.49 7.40 -16.96
C THR A 243 -17.82 7.54 -17.71
N ILE A 244 -17.84 8.40 -18.73
CA ILE A 244 -19.02 8.61 -19.59
C ILE A 244 -19.34 7.34 -20.38
N ASP A 245 -18.35 6.71 -21.01
CA ASP A 245 -18.53 5.52 -21.83
C ASP A 245 -19.02 4.34 -20.97
N TYR A 246 -18.43 4.13 -19.79
CA TYR A 246 -18.87 3.14 -18.80
C TYR A 246 -20.31 3.40 -18.34
N THR A 247 -20.62 4.65 -17.95
CA THR A 247 -21.97 5.02 -17.50
C THR A 247 -23.01 4.81 -18.60
N LYS A 248 -22.70 5.18 -19.86
CA LYS A 248 -23.59 4.95 -21.00
C LYS A 248 -23.82 3.46 -21.27
N SER A 249 -22.76 2.64 -21.18
CA SER A 249 -22.88 1.20 -21.37
C SER A 249 -23.77 0.54 -20.30
N MET A 250 -23.77 1.10 -19.08
CA MET A 250 -24.58 0.64 -17.95
C MET A 250 -26.02 1.17 -17.96
N MET A 251 -26.28 2.29 -18.61
CA MET A 251 -27.52 3.05 -18.48
C MET A 251 -28.76 2.22 -18.85
N ILE A 252 -28.79 1.63 -20.05
CA ILE A 252 -29.97 0.89 -20.53
C ILE A 252 -30.23 -0.38 -19.70
N PRO A 253 -29.23 -1.25 -19.43
CA PRO A 253 -29.43 -2.40 -18.55
C PRO A 253 -29.89 -2.02 -17.16
N MET A 254 -29.31 -0.94 -16.57
CA MET A 254 -29.67 -0.49 -15.22
C MET A 254 -31.09 0.09 -15.14
N ILE A 255 -31.50 0.84 -16.18
CA ILE A 255 -32.89 1.29 -16.32
C ILE A 255 -33.81 0.07 -16.43
N GLY A 256 -33.50 -0.88 -17.30
CA GLY A 256 -34.29 -2.11 -17.47
C GLY A 256 -34.41 -2.89 -16.15
N PHE A 257 -33.30 -3.12 -15.46
CA PHE A 257 -33.29 -3.75 -14.14
C PHE A 257 -34.19 -3.02 -13.14
N THR A 258 -34.05 -1.70 -13.03
CA THR A 258 -34.83 -0.88 -12.10
C THR A 258 -36.32 -0.90 -12.46
N VAL A 259 -36.68 -0.81 -13.74
CA VAL A 259 -38.06 -0.88 -14.21
C VAL A 259 -38.67 -2.23 -13.86
N PHE A 260 -38.00 -3.34 -14.10
CA PHE A 260 -38.52 -4.66 -13.76
C PHE A 260 -38.58 -4.90 -12.25
N CYS A 261 -37.62 -4.42 -11.46
CA CYS A 261 -37.70 -4.51 -9.99
C CYS A 261 -38.92 -3.76 -9.43
N ASN A 262 -39.21 -2.55 -9.91
CA ASN A 262 -40.37 -1.78 -9.51
C ASN A 262 -41.66 -2.26 -10.21
N GLY A 263 -41.53 -2.90 -11.35
CA GLY A 263 -42.60 -3.53 -12.13
C GLY A 263 -43.32 -4.66 -11.39
N ILE A 264 -42.73 -5.23 -10.32
CA ILE A 264 -43.38 -6.24 -9.46
C ILE A 264 -44.67 -5.69 -8.89
N PHE A 265 -44.69 -4.45 -8.45
CA PHE A 265 -45.90 -3.79 -7.93
C PHE A 265 -46.98 -3.64 -9.00
N ALA A 266 -46.62 -3.21 -10.20
CA ALA A 266 -47.52 -3.10 -11.33
C ALA A 266 -48.09 -4.47 -11.75
N ALA A 267 -47.24 -5.52 -11.77
CA ALA A 267 -47.70 -6.88 -12.06
C ALA A 267 -48.74 -7.40 -11.05
N LEU A 268 -48.56 -7.09 -9.77
CA LEU A 268 -49.56 -7.43 -8.73
C LEU A 268 -50.89 -6.68 -8.91
N ILE A 269 -50.87 -5.42 -9.34
CA ILE A 269 -52.10 -4.68 -9.66
C ILE A 269 -52.84 -5.31 -10.85
N VAL A 270 -52.11 -5.66 -11.93
CA VAL A 270 -52.69 -6.37 -13.08
C VAL A 270 -53.23 -7.73 -12.65
N ALA A 271 -52.51 -8.46 -11.79
CA ALA A 271 -52.99 -9.73 -11.24
C ALA A 271 -54.28 -9.56 -10.40
N ALA A 272 -54.37 -8.46 -9.61
CA ALA A 272 -55.57 -8.15 -8.84
C ALA A 272 -56.78 -8.00 -9.76
N TYR A 273 -56.63 -7.31 -10.88
CA TYR A 273 -57.72 -7.12 -11.84
C TYR A 273 -58.09 -8.42 -12.58
N THR A 274 -57.07 -9.18 -13.06
CA THR A 274 -57.32 -10.37 -13.90
C THR A 274 -57.75 -11.60 -13.11
N LEU A 275 -57.20 -11.82 -11.91
CA LEU A 275 -57.51 -12.98 -11.07
C LEU A 275 -58.68 -12.72 -10.12
N GLY A 276 -58.95 -11.45 -9.76
CA GLY A 276 -60.06 -11.08 -8.89
C GLY A 276 -61.45 -11.30 -9.54
N GLY A 277 -61.56 -11.12 -10.86
CA GLY A 277 -62.78 -11.36 -11.62
C GLY A 277 -63.99 -10.59 -11.04
N ASN A 278 -65.21 -11.17 -11.20
CA ASN A 278 -66.43 -10.58 -10.73
C ASN A 278 -66.71 -10.83 -9.22
N THR A 279 -65.95 -11.71 -8.54
CA THR A 279 -66.10 -12.04 -7.12
C THR A 279 -64.74 -11.99 -6.41
N VAL A 280 -64.43 -10.83 -5.86
CA VAL A 280 -63.23 -10.64 -5.03
C VAL A 280 -63.53 -11.18 -3.63
N THR A 281 -62.79 -12.21 -3.20
CA THR A 281 -62.92 -12.77 -1.86
C THR A 281 -62.02 -12.03 -0.87
N ASP A 282 -62.43 -11.89 0.39
CA ASP A 282 -61.62 -11.27 1.46
C ASP A 282 -60.23 -11.94 1.58
N LYS A 283 -60.16 -13.26 1.40
CA LYS A 283 -58.89 -14.01 1.37
C LYS A 283 -57.97 -13.57 0.25
N PHE A 284 -58.51 -13.29 -0.95
CA PHE A 284 -57.72 -12.82 -2.07
C PHE A 284 -57.17 -11.41 -1.81
N VAL A 285 -58.00 -10.50 -1.31
CA VAL A 285 -57.61 -9.13 -0.92
C VAL A 285 -56.51 -9.17 0.14
N LEU A 286 -56.69 -9.99 1.16
CA LEU A 286 -55.71 -10.18 2.24
C LEU A 286 -54.35 -10.65 1.73
N ASN A 287 -54.34 -11.66 0.84
CA ASN A 287 -53.10 -12.14 0.24
C ASN A 287 -52.46 -11.10 -0.70
N LEU A 288 -53.26 -10.36 -1.45
CA LEU A 288 -52.77 -9.30 -2.32
C LEU A 288 -52.08 -8.19 -1.50
N ILE A 289 -52.66 -7.75 -0.39
CA ILE A 289 -52.07 -6.76 0.52
C ILE A 289 -50.74 -7.29 1.08
N PHE A 290 -50.70 -8.56 1.47
CA PHE A 290 -49.44 -9.19 1.92
C PHE A 290 -48.35 -9.12 0.86
N TYR A 291 -48.66 -9.48 -0.39
CA TYR A 291 -47.67 -9.41 -1.48
C TYR A 291 -47.22 -7.97 -1.77
N ILE A 292 -48.13 -7.00 -1.69
CA ILE A 292 -47.79 -5.58 -1.83
C ILE A 292 -46.77 -5.14 -0.75
N LEU A 293 -47.02 -5.51 0.51
CA LEU A 293 -46.13 -5.17 1.64
C LEU A 293 -44.73 -5.81 1.47
N VAL A 294 -44.71 -7.08 1.07
CA VAL A 294 -43.45 -7.85 0.90
C VAL A 294 -42.68 -7.42 -0.34
N THR A 295 -43.31 -6.81 -1.35
CA THR A 295 -42.66 -6.32 -2.56
C THR A 295 -41.54 -5.34 -2.26
N SER A 296 -41.65 -4.47 -1.26
CA SER A 296 -40.58 -3.54 -0.86
C SER A 296 -39.32 -4.27 -0.39
N VAL A 297 -39.49 -5.36 0.35
CA VAL A 297 -38.37 -6.20 0.81
C VAL A 297 -37.74 -6.94 -0.36
N LEU A 298 -38.58 -7.45 -1.29
CA LEU A 298 -38.07 -8.14 -2.49
C LEU A 298 -37.25 -7.19 -3.36
N THR A 299 -37.75 -5.98 -3.65
CA THR A 299 -37.06 -4.98 -4.46
C THR A 299 -35.72 -4.56 -3.84
N THR A 300 -35.70 -4.24 -2.54
CA THR A 300 -34.44 -3.88 -1.86
C THR A 300 -33.44 -5.02 -1.82
N THR A 301 -33.91 -6.26 -1.69
CA THR A 301 -33.05 -7.45 -1.73
C THR A 301 -32.45 -7.69 -3.12
N LEU A 302 -33.24 -7.53 -4.18
CA LEU A 302 -32.78 -7.62 -5.55
C LEU A 302 -31.68 -6.60 -5.84
N MET A 303 -31.84 -5.36 -5.39
CA MET A 303 -30.82 -4.31 -5.49
C MET A 303 -29.53 -4.70 -4.75
N LYS A 304 -29.62 -5.20 -3.52
CA LYS A 304 -28.45 -5.67 -2.77
C LYS A 304 -27.69 -6.80 -3.49
N VAL A 305 -28.41 -7.74 -4.10
CA VAL A 305 -27.79 -8.82 -4.88
C VAL A 305 -27.07 -8.27 -6.10
N ALA A 306 -27.65 -7.29 -6.79
CA ALA A 306 -27.07 -6.65 -7.97
C ALA A 306 -25.72 -5.98 -7.66
N TYR A 307 -25.63 -5.22 -6.58
CA TYR A 307 -24.38 -4.54 -6.19
C TYR A 307 -23.37 -5.43 -5.46
N ALA A 308 -23.72 -6.67 -5.08
CA ALA A 308 -22.82 -7.56 -4.37
C ALA A 308 -21.60 -8.02 -5.19
N GLY A 309 -21.67 -7.93 -6.53
CA GLY A 309 -20.58 -8.31 -7.45
C GLY A 309 -19.39 -7.36 -7.40
N GLU A 310 -19.64 -6.06 -7.35
CA GLU A 310 -18.60 -5.01 -7.35
C GLU A 310 -17.64 -5.16 -6.16
N SER A 311 -18.17 -5.33 -4.96
CA SER A 311 -17.37 -5.51 -3.76
C SER A 311 -16.46 -6.75 -3.80
N GLN A 312 -16.83 -7.77 -4.56
CA GLN A 312 -16.00 -8.97 -4.72
C GLN A 312 -14.82 -8.72 -5.65
N MET A 313 -15.02 -7.94 -6.72
CA MET A 313 -13.93 -7.57 -7.64
C MET A 313 -12.87 -6.72 -6.91
N LEU A 314 -13.29 -5.78 -6.09
CA LEU A 314 -12.37 -4.94 -5.29
C LEU A 314 -11.50 -5.77 -4.34
N VAL A 315 -12.08 -6.77 -3.69
CA VAL A 315 -11.30 -7.67 -2.79
C VAL A 315 -10.37 -8.58 -3.56
N GLU A 316 -10.78 -9.09 -4.71
CA GLU A 316 -9.91 -9.90 -5.57
C GLU A 316 -8.71 -9.09 -6.08
N ASP A 317 -8.91 -7.83 -6.48
CA ASP A 317 -7.82 -6.91 -6.84
C ASP A 317 -6.90 -6.64 -5.66
N ALA A 318 -7.45 -6.34 -4.48
CA ALA A 318 -6.68 -6.11 -3.27
C ALA A 318 -5.80 -7.33 -2.90
N LEU A 319 -6.33 -8.55 -3.02
CA LEU A 319 -5.58 -9.78 -2.79
C LEU A 319 -4.52 -10.04 -3.86
N ASN A 320 -4.77 -9.69 -5.12
CA ASN A 320 -3.79 -9.82 -6.19
C ASN A 320 -2.62 -8.86 -5.98
N ARG A 321 -2.88 -7.60 -5.59
CA ARG A 321 -1.84 -6.62 -5.23
C ARG A 321 -1.01 -7.07 -4.02
N MET A 322 -1.65 -7.66 -3.02
CA MET A 322 -0.94 -8.30 -1.91
C MET A 322 -0.01 -9.42 -2.40
N ASP A 323 -0.49 -10.26 -3.35
CA ASP A 323 0.32 -11.34 -3.90
C ASP A 323 1.52 -10.82 -4.71
N GLU A 324 1.39 -9.69 -5.42
CA GLU A 324 2.52 -9.04 -6.12
C GLU A 324 3.66 -8.76 -5.13
N VAL A 325 3.33 -8.18 -3.97
CA VAL A 325 4.33 -7.93 -2.92
C VAL A 325 4.87 -9.23 -2.34
N LEU A 326 4.02 -10.21 -2.00
CA LEU A 326 4.43 -11.45 -1.35
C LEU A 326 5.15 -12.43 -2.27
N ASN A 327 4.99 -12.30 -3.58
CA ASN A 327 5.70 -13.11 -4.59
C ASN A 327 7.03 -12.46 -5.04
N ALA A 328 7.31 -11.22 -4.61
CA ALA A 328 8.60 -10.61 -4.85
C ALA A 328 9.71 -11.46 -4.21
N LYS A 329 10.80 -11.65 -4.95
CA LYS A 329 11.87 -12.56 -4.52
C LYS A 329 12.63 -11.98 -3.34
N GLU A 330 12.62 -12.71 -2.22
CA GLU A 330 13.52 -12.45 -1.10
C GLU A 330 14.98 -12.67 -1.53
N LEU A 331 15.90 -11.97 -0.89
CA LEU A 331 17.33 -12.32 -1.02
C LEU A 331 17.53 -13.74 -0.45
N PRO A 332 18.18 -14.65 -1.20
CA PRO A 332 18.39 -16.01 -0.72
C PRO A 332 19.18 -15.99 0.60
N GLU A 333 18.69 -16.66 1.62
CA GLU A 333 19.48 -16.88 2.83
C GLU A 333 20.63 -17.86 2.56
N ALA A 334 21.75 -17.65 3.24
CA ALA A 334 22.91 -18.52 3.14
C ALA A 334 22.57 -19.95 3.59
N ALA A 335 22.69 -20.92 2.68
CA ALA A 335 22.49 -22.33 3.01
C ALA A 335 23.57 -22.84 3.99
N ASN A 336 24.82 -22.37 3.81
CA ASN A 336 25.96 -22.66 4.70
C ASN A 336 26.49 -21.32 5.23
N LYS A 337 26.05 -20.93 6.42
CA LYS A 337 26.46 -19.68 7.06
C LYS A 337 27.94 -19.72 7.40
N GLN A 338 28.69 -18.77 6.86
CA GLN A 338 30.12 -18.59 7.11
C GLN A 338 30.36 -17.23 7.76
N THR A 339 31.38 -17.13 8.59
CA THR A 339 31.78 -15.87 9.24
C THR A 339 33.01 -15.33 8.53
N SER A 340 33.00 -14.03 8.22
CA SER A 340 34.17 -13.36 7.62
C SER A 340 35.35 -13.32 8.60
N LYS A 341 36.56 -13.37 8.07
CA LYS A 341 37.76 -13.37 8.90
C LYS A 341 38.21 -11.97 9.31
N ASP A 342 37.99 -11.00 8.44
CA ASP A 342 38.36 -9.60 8.62
C ASP A 342 37.47 -8.68 7.78
N ALA A 343 37.77 -7.40 7.71
CA ALA A 343 37.04 -6.38 6.97
C ALA A 343 37.64 -6.11 5.57
N SER A 344 38.39 -7.06 4.99
CA SER A 344 38.85 -6.95 3.60
C SER A 344 37.68 -7.19 2.63
N ILE A 345 37.70 -6.57 1.44
CA ILE A 345 36.64 -6.69 0.44
C ILE A 345 37.29 -7.06 -0.88
N ALA A 346 36.77 -8.07 -1.57
CA ALA A 346 37.17 -8.46 -2.90
C ALA A 346 35.99 -8.62 -3.84
N LEU A 347 36.06 -7.99 -5.00
CA LEU A 347 35.10 -8.14 -6.09
C LEU A 347 35.80 -8.92 -7.22
N LYS A 348 35.12 -9.95 -7.75
CA LYS A 348 35.67 -10.82 -8.80
C LYS A 348 34.68 -10.86 -9.96
N ASP A 349 35.02 -10.19 -11.05
CA ASP A 349 34.24 -10.14 -12.31
C ASP A 349 32.75 -9.82 -12.07
N VAL A 350 32.47 -8.79 -11.25
CA VAL A 350 31.12 -8.44 -10.82
C VAL A 350 30.37 -7.76 -11.94
N THR A 351 29.22 -8.34 -12.31
CA THR A 351 28.28 -7.75 -13.26
C THR A 351 26.90 -7.65 -12.65
N PHE A 352 26.24 -6.51 -12.87
CA PHE A 352 24.89 -6.25 -12.36
C PHE A 352 24.09 -5.36 -13.31
N ALA A 353 22.80 -5.66 -13.44
CA ALA A 353 21.80 -4.82 -14.11
C ALA A 353 20.55 -4.74 -13.25
N TYR A 354 19.92 -3.57 -13.17
CA TYR A 354 18.59 -3.42 -12.58
C TYR A 354 17.54 -4.15 -13.43
N ASP A 355 16.47 -4.60 -12.79
CA ASP A 355 15.34 -5.20 -13.51
C ASP A 355 14.82 -4.18 -14.56
N GLU A 356 14.48 -4.69 -15.77
CA GLU A 356 14.05 -3.89 -16.93
C GLU A 356 15.12 -2.97 -17.57
N ALA A 357 16.32 -2.88 -17.03
CA ALA A 357 17.38 -2.08 -17.65
C ALA A 357 17.96 -2.75 -18.91
N LYS A 358 18.13 -1.96 -19.97
CA LYS A 358 18.71 -2.44 -21.25
C LYS A 358 20.24 -2.63 -21.20
N ALA A 359 20.91 -2.05 -20.22
CA ALA A 359 22.36 -2.10 -20.07
C ALA A 359 22.76 -2.49 -18.63
N ASN A 360 23.96 -3.06 -18.48
CA ASN A 360 24.53 -3.34 -17.17
C ASN A 360 24.88 -2.02 -16.46
N ALA A 361 24.51 -1.91 -15.19
CA ALA A 361 24.93 -0.80 -14.33
C ALA A 361 26.37 -1.00 -13.81
N ILE A 362 26.78 -2.26 -13.68
CA ILE A 362 28.16 -2.70 -13.36
C ILE A 362 28.51 -3.81 -14.35
N ASP A 363 29.71 -3.75 -14.94
CA ASP A 363 30.12 -4.62 -16.04
C ASP A 363 31.58 -5.10 -15.85
N GLY A 364 31.72 -6.30 -15.28
CA GLY A 364 32.99 -7.00 -15.12
C GLY A 364 33.97 -6.33 -14.15
N ILE A 365 33.51 -5.77 -13.03
CA ILE A 365 34.40 -5.09 -12.07
C ILE A 365 35.16 -6.11 -11.21
N THR A 366 36.49 -5.95 -11.19
CA THR A 366 37.38 -6.68 -10.28
C THR A 366 38.23 -5.68 -9.51
N LEU A 367 38.16 -5.74 -8.17
CA LEU A 367 38.99 -4.92 -7.27
C LEU A 367 39.20 -5.61 -5.93
N SER A 368 40.19 -5.16 -5.18
CA SER A 368 40.49 -5.65 -3.83
C SER A 368 40.79 -4.48 -2.90
N VAL A 369 40.21 -4.53 -1.70
CA VAL A 369 40.32 -3.53 -0.63
C VAL A 369 40.90 -4.23 0.60
N LYS A 370 42.02 -3.76 1.10
CA LYS A 370 42.61 -4.30 2.33
C LYS A 370 41.84 -3.86 3.54
N ALA A 371 41.78 -4.70 4.58
CA ALA A 371 41.20 -4.30 5.86
C ALA A 371 41.92 -3.04 6.41
N GLY A 372 41.11 -2.09 6.89
CA GLY A 372 41.60 -0.82 7.44
C GLY A 372 42.06 0.21 6.40
N SER A 373 41.89 -0.04 5.09
CA SER A 373 42.21 0.96 4.06
C SER A 373 41.01 1.82 3.69
N HIS A 374 41.30 3.03 3.22
CA HIS A 374 40.33 4.01 2.76
C HIS A 374 40.35 4.09 1.24
N ILE A 375 39.22 3.73 0.60
CA ILE A 375 39.09 3.82 -0.85
C ILE A 375 38.00 4.82 -1.24
N ALA A 376 38.11 5.35 -2.45
CA ALA A 376 37.11 6.24 -3.00
C ALA A 376 36.62 5.79 -4.38
N PHE A 377 35.30 5.87 -4.58
CA PHE A 377 34.67 5.76 -5.90
C PHE A 377 34.34 7.16 -6.41
N VAL A 378 34.92 7.53 -7.55
CA VAL A 378 34.68 8.81 -8.23
C VAL A 378 34.28 8.58 -9.68
N GLY A 379 33.80 9.60 -10.38
CA GLY A 379 33.41 9.50 -11.78
C GLY A 379 32.09 10.25 -12.08
N PRO A 380 31.69 10.32 -13.35
CA PRO A 380 30.47 11.01 -13.75
C PRO A 380 29.21 10.43 -13.12
N SER A 381 28.13 11.23 -13.07
CA SER A 381 26.81 10.73 -12.65
C SER A 381 26.38 9.58 -13.56
N GLY A 382 25.78 8.54 -12.97
CA GLY A 382 25.41 7.33 -13.70
C GLY A 382 26.55 6.34 -13.94
N GLY A 383 27.79 6.61 -13.50
CA GLY A 383 28.94 5.73 -13.70
C GLY A 383 28.93 4.43 -12.89
N GLY A 384 27.94 4.19 -12.01
CA GLY A 384 27.78 2.95 -11.23
C GLY A 384 28.30 3.01 -9.78
N LYS A 385 28.73 4.18 -9.28
CA LYS A 385 29.36 4.33 -7.94
C LYS A 385 28.45 3.85 -6.80
N THR A 386 27.26 4.42 -6.66
CA THR A 386 26.28 4.07 -5.62
C THR A 386 25.80 2.61 -5.79
N THR A 387 25.62 2.17 -7.04
CA THR A 387 25.27 0.77 -7.33
C THR A 387 26.34 -0.19 -6.82
N LEU A 388 27.63 0.09 -7.07
CA LEU A 388 28.72 -0.76 -6.62
C LEU A 388 28.80 -0.84 -5.09
N ALA A 389 28.64 0.29 -4.40
CA ALA A 389 28.60 0.34 -2.95
C ALA A 389 27.39 -0.42 -2.36
N SER A 390 26.23 -0.29 -3.00
CA SER A 390 25.01 -1.02 -2.63
C SER A 390 25.15 -2.54 -2.81
N LEU A 391 25.88 -2.98 -3.84
CA LEU A 391 26.20 -4.40 -4.05
C LEU A 391 27.14 -4.95 -2.98
N ILE A 392 28.12 -4.16 -2.52
CA ILE A 392 29.02 -4.55 -1.42
C ILE A 392 28.22 -4.74 -0.11
N ALA A 393 27.23 -3.88 0.15
CA ALA A 393 26.31 -4.02 1.28
C ALA A 393 25.24 -5.11 1.06
N ARG A 394 25.24 -5.78 -0.10
CA ARG A 394 24.25 -6.78 -0.51
C ARG A 394 22.82 -6.25 -0.45
N PHE A 395 22.60 -5.00 -0.85
CA PHE A 395 21.24 -4.50 -1.07
C PHE A 395 20.58 -5.11 -2.31
N TRP A 396 21.43 -5.73 -3.19
CA TRP A 396 21.08 -6.52 -4.35
C TRP A 396 22.06 -7.68 -4.48
N ASP A 397 21.63 -8.77 -5.10
CA ASP A 397 22.56 -9.82 -5.50
C ASP A 397 23.13 -9.54 -6.90
N VAL A 398 24.40 -9.87 -7.12
CA VAL A 398 25.06 -9.73 -8.41
C VAL A 398 24.51 -10.73 -9.44
N LYS A 399 24.48 -10.32 -10.71
CA LYS A 399 24.05 -11.17 -11.84
C LYS A 399 25.12 -12.23 -12.16
N SER A 400 26.38 -11.85 -12.14
CA SER A 400 27.52 -12.75 -12.27
C SER A 400 28.72 -12.23 -11.47
N GLY A 401 29.70 -13.09 -11.23
CA GLY A 401 30.82 -12.80 -10.35
C GLY A 401 30.54 -13.02 -8.88
N SER A 402 31.42 -12.57 -7.99
CA SER A 402 31.27 -12.67 -6.54
C SER A 402 31.79 -11.42 -5.83
N ILE A 403 31.20 -11.13 -4.67
CA ILE A 403 31.67 -10.10 -3.73
C ILE A 403 32.01 -10.82 -2.43
N GLU A 404 33.22 -10.67 -1.96
CA GLU A 404 33.70 -11.33 -0.75
C GLU A 404 34.04 -10.29 0.33
N ILE A 405 33.70 -10.59 1.58
CA ILE A 405 34.14 -9.85 2.78
C ILE A 405 34.91 -10.82 3.67
N GLY A 406 36.16 -10.48 4.02
CA GLY A 406 37.04 -11.36 4.79
C GLY A 406 37.23 -12.73 4.15
N GLY A 407 37.22 -12.81 2.82
CA GLY A 407 37.40 -14.04 2.03
C GLY A 407 36.14 -14.92 1.95
N VAL A 408 34.96 -14.44 2.40
CA VAL A 408 33.67 -15.14 2.31
C VAL A 408 32.73 -14.39 1.38
N ASP A 409 32.13 -15.10 0.42
CA ASP A 409 31.09 -14.51 -0.46
C ASP A 409 29.94 -13.98 0.40
N VAL A 410 29.52 -12.73 0.16
CA VAL A 410 28.42 -12.07 0.90
C VAL A 410 27.12 -12.85 0.84
N LYS A 411 26.92 -13.69 -0.18
CA LYS A 411 25.77 -14.60 -0.30
C LYS A 411 25.79 -15.72 0.74
N ASN A 412 26.97 -16.06 1.25
CA ASN A 412 27.20 -17.12 2.25
C ASN A 412 27.28 -16.57 3.68
N ILE A 413 27.26 -15.25 3.87
CA ILE A 413 27.19 -14.62 5.18
C ILE A 413 25.72 -14.47 5.58
N ASP A 414 25.40 -14.75 6.85
CA ASP A 414 24.05 -14.48 7.39
C ASP A 414 23.70 -13.00 7.23
N SER A 415 22.49 -12.67 6.75
CA SER A 415 22.12 -11.29 6.45
C SER A 415 22.23 -10.36 7.67
N LYS A 416 21.93 -10.86 8.88
CA LYS A 416 22.06 -10.08 10.11
C LYS A 416 23.53 -9.85 10.47
N GLU A 417 24.36 -10.89 10.29
CA GLU A 417 25.80 -10.79 10.50
C GLU A 417 26.45 -9.84 9.50
N LEU A 418 26.09 -9.91 8.22
CA LEU A 418 26.56 -8.98 7.19
C LEU A 418 26.18 -7.53 7.54
N MET A 419 24.93 -7.31 7.98
CA MET A 419 24.49 -5.97 8.40
C MET A 419 25.23 -5.49 9.66
N ASN A 420 25.68 -6.35 10.55
CA ASN A 420 26.53 -5.94 11.69
C ASN A 420 27.93 -5.52 11.26
N GLN A 421 28.44 -6.05 10.13
CA GLN A 421 29.77 -5.73 9.61
C GLN A 421 29.85 -4.46 8.77
N VAL A 422 28.70 -3.98 8.24
CA VAL A 422 28.65 -2.83 7.34
C VAL A 422 27.82 -1.72 7.94
N SER A 423 28.39 -0.52 8.12
CA SER A 423 27.64 0.72 8.35
C SER A 423 27.51 1.47 7.03
N TYR A 424 26.30 1.86 6.67
CA TYR A 424 26.02 2.64 5.46
C TYR A 424 25.42 4.00 5.85
N VAL A 425 26.07 5.09 5.43
CA VAL A 425 25.55 6.45 5.58
C VAL A 425 25.08 6.90 4.19
N PHE A 426 23.74 6.98 4.05
CA PHE A 426 23.11 7.34 2.77
C PHE A 426 23.23 8.85 2.48
N GLN A 427 23.22 9.20 1.20
CA GLN A 427 23.16 10.58 0.72
C GLN A 427 21.92 11.30 1.25
N ASP A 428 20.75 10.68 1.10
CA ASP A 428 19.46 11.18 1.63
C ASP A 428 19.19 10.54 3.00
N SER A 429 19.81 11.10 4.03
CA SER A 429 19.63 10.64 5.40
C SER A 429 18.22 10.90 5.90
N LYS A 430 17.54 9.87 6.41
CA LYS A 430 16.16 9.97 6.91
C LYS A 430 16.08 9.75 8.41
N LEU A 431 15.35 10.63 9.09
CA LEU A 431 14.98 10.47 10.48
C LEU A 431 13.53 10.02 10.60
N LEU A 432 13.25 9.14 11.55
CA LEU A 432 11.89 8.73 11.88
C LEU A 432 11.26 9.76 12.82
N LYS A 433 9.92 9.82 12.80
CA LYS A 433 9.13 10.66 13.73
C LYS A 433 9.16 10.09 15.15
N THR A 434 10.33 10.13 15.75
CA THR A 434 10.59 9.75 17.14
C THR A 434 11.65 10.70 17.71
N SER A 435 12.04 10.53 18.98
CA SER A 435 13.08 11.36 19.59
C SER A 435 14.44 11.20 18.90
N ILE A 436 15.34 12.17 19.06
CA ILE A 436 16.72 12.05 18.60
C ILE A 436 17.39 10.84 19.24
N LEU A 437 17.18 10.65 20.53
CA LEU A 437 17.72 9.53 21.29
C LEU A 437 17.36 8.19 20.62
N GLU A 438 16.07 7.96 20.34
CA GLU A 438 15.59 6.74 19.70
C GLU A 438 16.04 6.63 18.23
N ASN A 439 16.13 7.75 17.53
CA ASN A 439 16.67 7.77 16.18
C ASN A 439 18.13 7.27 16.14
N VAL A 440 18.96 7.66 17.09
CA VAL A 440 20.36 7.22 17.12
C VAL A 440 20.46 5.79 17.69
N ARG A 441 19.65 5.43 18.70
CA ARG A 441 19.61 4.08 19.27
C ARG A 441 19.28 2.99 18.23
N MET A 442 18.66 3.33 17.09
CA MET A 442 18.46 2.39 15.99
C MET A 442 19.77 1.76 15.47
N GLY A 443 20.93 2.42 15.65
CA GLY A 443 22.23 1.86 15.32
C GLY A 443 22.58 0.62 16.14
N ARG A 444 22.16 0.58 17.40
CA ARG A 444 22.26 -0.55 18.35
C ARG A 444 21.12 -0.46 19.36
N PRO A 445 20.05 -1.26 19.20
CA PRO A 445 18.82 -1.14 19.99
C PRO A 445 18.97 -1.36 21.52
N ASP A 446 19.98 -2.09 21.93
CA ASP A 446 20.33 -2.40 23.33
C ASP A 446 21.29 -1.39 23.97
N ALA A 447 21.66 -0.31 23.25
CA ALA A 447 22.53 0.72 23.77
C ALA A 447 21.88 1.54 24.89
N THR A 448 22.65 1.85 25.92
CA THR A 448 22.29 2.74 27.02
C THR A 448 22.21 4.20 26.54
N ASP A 449 21.48 5.04 27.28
CA ASP A 449 21.40 6.49 26.99
C ASP A 449 22.80 7.13 26.99
N ALA A 450 23.70 6.69 27.87
CA ALA A 450 25.06 7.20 27.95
C ALA A 450 25.86 6.89 26.66
N GLU A 451 25.75 5.67 26.13
CA GLU A 451 26.41 5.30 24.87
C GLU A 451 25.85 6.08 23.68
N VAL A 452 24.54 6.34 23.67
CA VAL A 452 23.90 7.17 22.64
C VAL A 452 24.42 8.61 22.72
N MET A 453 24.54 9.18 23.92
CA MET A 453 25.09 10.53 24.14
C MET A 453 26.55 10.62 23.68
N GLU A 454 27.38 9.62 23.99
CA GLU A 454 28.76 9.55 23.53
C GLU A 454 28.85 9.51 21.99
N ALA A 455 27.98 8.73 21.34
CA ALA A 455 27.91 8.67 19.88
C ALA A 455 27.50 10.02 19.25
N LEU A 456 26.55 10.73 19.88
CA LEU A 456 26.13 12.06 19.46
C LEU A 456 27.25 13.10 19.60
N GLU A 457 28.03 13.06 20.68
CA GLU A 457 29.18 13.93 20.90
C GLU A 457 30.26 13.68 19.84
N LYS A 458 30.63 12.40 19.60
CA LYS A 458 31.59 12.01 18.57
C LYS A 458 31.17 12.46 17.17
N ALA A 459 29.86 12.48 16.90
CA ALA A 459 29.28 12.95 15.64
C ALA A 459 29.09 14.48 15.59
N GLN A 460 29.62 15.24 16.56
CA GLN A 460 29.52 16.71 16.61
C GLN A 460 28.06 17.20 16.63
N CYS A 461 27.19 16.56 17.44
CA CYS A 461 25.76 16.89 17.52
C CYS A 461 25.39 17.74 18.74
N SER A 462 26.32 18.15 19.59
CA SER A 462 26.04 18.89 20.84
C SER A 462 25.30 20.19 20.57
N ASP A 463 25.70 20.96 19.55
CA ASP A 463 25.05 22.19 19.12
C ASP A 463 23.60 22.00 18.63
N ILE A 464 23.29 20.83 18.08
CA ILE A 464 21.93 20.46 17.66
C ILE A 464 21.05 20.25 18.89
N ILE A 465 21.57 19.48 19.87
CA ILE A 465 20.85 19.10 21.07
C ILE A 465 20.54 20.32 21.92
N GLU A 466 21.51 21.23 22.10
CA GLU A 466 21.38 22.45 22.89
C GLU A 466 20.32 23.43 22.34
N LYS A 467 20.10 23.44 21.04
CA LYS A 467 19.08 24.30 20.39
C LYS A 467 17.66 23.77 20.51
N LEU A 468 17.48 22.50 20.88
CA LEU A 468 16.19 21.83 20.85
C LEU A 468 15.50 21.91 22.21
N PRO A 469 14.16 22.11 22.25
CA PRO A 469 13.43 22.41 23.50
C PRO A 469 13.49 21.29 24.53
N ASP A 470 13.51 20.03 24.11
CA ASP A 470 13.57 18.84 24.96
C ASP A 470 14.91 18.10 24.81
N GLY A 471 15.94 18.77 24.27
CA GLY A 471 17.26 18.18 24.01
C GLY A 471 17.15 16.91 23.17
N VAL A 472 17.79 15.82 23.59
CA VAL A 472 17.78 14.52 22.90
C VAL A 472 16.41 13.84 22.85
N ASN A 473 15.48 14.23 23.72
CA ASN A 473 14.11 13.69 23.74
C ASN A 473 13.18 14.41 22.77
N THR A 474 13.65 15.44 22.07
CA THR A 474 12.87 16.16 21.09
C THR A 474 12.45 15.24 19.95
N VAL A 475 11.14 15.18 19.66
CA VAL A 475 10.57 14.38 18.58
C VAL A 475 10.67 15.16 17.27
N ILE A 476 11.39 14.61 16.32
CA ILE A 476 11.62 15.20 14.99
C ILE A 476 10.38 15.11 14.11
N GLY A 477 10.13 16.18 13.33
CA GLY A 477 8.97 16.26 12.42
C GLY A 477 7.61 16.40 13.13
N SER A 478 7.62 16.71 14.43
CA SER A 478 6.43 16.99 15.25
C SER A 478 6.39 18.46 15.64
N LYS A 479 5.19 19.07 15.63
CA LYS A 479 4.98 20.47 16.06
C LYS A 479 5.93 21.51 15.42
N GLY A 480 6.38 21.24 14.18
CA GLY A 480 7.29 22.17 13.48
C GLY A 480 8.77 22.04 13.87
N THR A 481 9.17 21.03 14.63
CA THR A 481 10.59 20.78 14.93
C THR A 481 11.24 20.07 13.75
N TYR A 482 12.14 20.76 13.09
CA TYR A 482 12.91 20.27 11.94
C TYR A 482 14.38 20.48 12.19
N VAL A 483 15.20 19.61 11.63
CA VAL A 483 16.66 19.70 11.59
C VAL A 483 17.09 19.98 10.14
N SER A 484 18.18 20.73 9.96
CA SER A 484 18.74 21.00 8.64
C SER A 484 19.32 19.72 8.00
N GLY A 485 19.59 19.74 6.69
CA GLY A 485 20.20 18.61 5.99
C GLY A 485 21.54 18.18 6.61
N GLY A 486 22.41 19.13 6.95
CA GLY A 486 23.70 18.84 7.61
C GLY A 486 23.54 18.31 9.05
N GLU A 487 22.57 18.80 9.81
CA GLU A 487 22.23 18.27 11.14
C GLU A 487 21.69 16.84 11.04
N MET A 488 20.80 16.57 10.08
CA MET A 488 20.25 15.23 9.81
C MET A 488 21.36 14.23 9.46
N GLN A 489 22.33 14.68 8.69
CA GLN A 489 23.49 13.88 8.32
C GLN A 489 24.37 13.56 9.54
N ARG A 490 24.67 14.54 10.41
CA ARG A 490 25.41 14.31 11.66
C ARG A 490 24.69 13.32 12.59
N LEU A 491 23.38 13.38 12.69
CA LEU A 491 22.59 12.39 13.43
C LEU A 491 22.67 10.99 12.81
N SER A 492 22.77 10.90 11.48
CA SER A 492 23.00 9.61 10.79
C SER A 492 24.43 9.07 11.00
N ILE A 493 25.42 9.96 11.10
CA ILE A 493 26.77 9.60 11.49
C ILE A 493 26.81 9.08 12.94
N ALA A 494 26.03 9.68 13.86
CA ALA A 494 25.89 9.19 15.22
C ALA A 494 25.35 7.76 15.29
N ARG A 495 24.38 7.40 14.42
CA ARG A 495 23.93 6.00 14.26
C ARG A 495 25.09 5.06 13.87
N ALA A 496 25.93 5.49 12.92
CA ALA A 496 27.08 4.71 12.48
C ALA A 496 28.16 4.58 13.56
N PHE A 497 28.37 5.61 14.39
CA PHE A 497 29.24 5.52 15.58
C PHE A 497 28.72 4.49 16.57
N LEU A 498 27.44 4.57 16.92
CA LEU A 498 26.81 3.67 17.88
C LEU A 498 26.85 2.20 17.39
N LYS A 499 26.65 1.99 16.11
CA LYS A 499 26.73 0.68 15.47
C LYS A 499 28.14 0.10 15.46
N ASN A 500 29.13 0.96 15.28
CA ASN A 500 30.55 0.64 15.27
C ASN A 500 30.98 -0.54 14.38
N ALA A 501 30.43 -0.64 13.17
CA ALA A 501 30.78 -1.68 12.20
C ALA A 501 32.21 -1.49 11.65
N PRO A 502 32.94 -2.60 11.33
CA PRO A 502 34.33 -2.54 10.81
C PRO A 502 34.43 -2.02 9.37
N ILE A 503 33.34 -2.11 8.59
CA ILE A 503 33.27 -1.57 7.22
C ILE A 503 32.32 -0.38 7.22
N LEU A 504 32.76 0.73 6.65
CA LEU A 504 32.01 1.96 6.55
C LEU A 504 31.83 2.35 5.08
N ILE A 505 30.59 2.52 4.64
CA ILE A 505 30.25 3.02 3.32
C ILE A 505 29.61 4.40 3.49
N LEU A 506 30.18 5.40 2.83
CA LEU A 506 29.74 6.80 2.87
C LEU A 506 29.30 7.23 1.47
N ASP A 507 28.01 7.48 1.28
CA ASP A 507 27.47 7.95 0.01
C ASP A 507 27.22 9.46 0.08
N GLU A 508 28.02 10.24 -0.65
CA GLU A 508 27.97 11.70 -0.83
C GLU A 508 27.58 12.51 0.41
N ALA A 509 28.47 12.53 1.37
CA ALA A 509 28.15 13.02 2.72
C ALA A 509 28.12 14.55 2.92
N THR A 510 28.29 15.42 1.89
CA THR A 510 28.51 16.87 2.10
C THR A 510 27.75 17.81 1.16
N ALA A 511 26.79 17.33 0.36
CA ALA A 511 26.22 18.10 -0.75
C ALA A 511 25.33 19.31 -0.35
N PHE A 512 24.85 19.38 0.90
CA PHE A 512 23.82 20.37 1.31
C PHE A 512 24.14 21.15 2.60
N ALA A 513 25.36 21.08 3.12
CA ALA A 513 25.70 21.80 4.33
C ALA A 513 26.24 23.20 4.03
N ASP A 514 25.89 24.17 4.88
CA ASP A 514 26.60 25.45 4.91
C ASP A 514 28.08 25.20 5.36
N PRO A 515 29.00 26.15 5.12
CA PRO A 515 30.44 25.95 5.40
C PRO A 515 30.76 25.54 6.85
N ASP A 516 29.95 25.91 7.82
CA ASP A 516 30.18 25.55 9.22
C ASP A 516 29.70 24.14 9.52
N ASN A 517 28.54 23.75 9.03
CA ASN A 517 28.07 22.38 9.11
C ASN A 517 28.95 21.43 8.31
N GLU A 518 29.48 21.83 7.16
CA GLU A 518 30.39 21.03 6.35
C GLU A 518 31.66 20.65 7.13
N ARG A 519 32.27 21.62 7.83
CA ARG A 519 33.45 21.35 8.69
C ARG A 519 33.14 20.37 9.83
N GLN A 520 31.97 20.47 10.45
CA GLN A 520 31.55 19.57 11.53
C GLN A 520 31.28 18.16 11.00
N VAL A 521 30.60 18.04 9.86
CA VAL A 521 30.37 16.76 9.17
C VAL A 521 31.71 16.11 8.80
N GLN A 522 32.65 16.87 8.23
CA GLN A 522 33.98 16.37 7.87
C GLN A 522 34.74 15.83 9.10
N ARG A 523 34.75 16.57 10.22
CA ARG A 523 35.37 16.10 11.47
C ARG A 523 34.70 14.83 12.01
N ALA A 524 33.38 14.76 11.95
CA ALA A 524 32.63 13.57 12.35
C ALA A 524 33.02 12.36 11.50
N PHE A 525 33.19 12.53 10.18
CA PHE A 525 33.65 11.46 9.28
C PHE A 525 35.08 11.03 9.57
N GLU A 526 36.00 11.96 9.73
CA GLU A 526 37.41 11.64 10.07
C GLU A 526 37.50 10.81 11.36
N ASN A 527 36.71 11.19 12.39
CA ASN A 527 36.61 10.43 13.63
C ASN A 527 36.01 9.04 13.42
N LEU A 528 34.93 8.94 12.64
CA LEU A 528 34.23 7.66 12.38
C LEU A 528 35.06 6.69 11.56
N SER A 529 35.94 7.20 10.68
CA SER A 529 36.74 6.43 9.74
C SER A 529 37.97 5.76 10.36
N ARG A 530 38.36 6.15 11.57
CA ARG A 530 39.56 5.61 12.23
C ARG A 530 39.44 4.10 12.43
N ASP A 531 40.49 3.37 12.10
CA ASP A 531 40.61 1.91 12.26
C ASP A 531 39.56 1.09 11.52
N LYS A 532 38.94 1.63 10.46
CA LYS A 532 37.89 0.97 9.67
C LYS A 532 38.31 0.84 8.19
N THR A 533 37.69 -0.14 7.52
CA THR A 533 37.70 -0.18 6.06
C THR A 533 36.65 0.80 5.54
N VAL A 534 37.06 1.81 4.80
CA VAL A 534 36.20 2.89 4.35
C VAL A 534 36.04 2.88 2.85
N ILE A 535 34.81 2.91 2.39
CA ILE A 535 34.44 3.13 0.99
C ILE A 535 33.71 4.47 0.92
N MET A 536 34.28 5.43 0.22
CA MET A 536 33.68 6.76 0.04
C MET A 536 33.21 6.92 -1.40
N ILE A 537 31.94 7.26 -1.57
CA ILE A 537 31.41 7.73 -2.86
C ILE A 537 31.48 9.25 -2.83
N ALA A 538 32.35 9.83 -3.67
CA ALA A 538 32.56 11.26 -3.62
C ALA A 538 32.09 11.98 -4.88
N HIS A 539 31.39 13.07 -4.65
CA HIS A 539 31.07 14.10 -5.65
C HIS A 539 32.00 15.31 -5.53
N ARG A 540 32.62 15.52 -4.37
CA ARG A 540 33.68 16.53 -4.16
C ARG A 540 35.03 15.87 -4.10
N LEU A 541 35.87 16.16 -5.07
CA LEU A 541 37.18 15.50 -5.19
C LEU A 541 38.16 15.89 -4.07
N SER A 542 37.97 17.02 -3.39
CA SER A 542 38.77 17.42 -2.22
C SER A 542 38.70 16.44 -1.06
N THR A 543 37.59 15.69 -0.91
CA THR A 543 37.39 14.78 0.21
C THR A 543 38.14 13.45 0.05
N VAL A 544 38.62 13.14 -1.16
CA VAL A 544 39.25 11.84 -1.50
C VAL A 544 40.74 11.93 -1.78
N THR A 545 41.34 13.10 -1.65
CA THR A 545 42.78 13.31 -1.90
C THR A 545 43.69 12.45 -1.00
N ASN A 546 43.21 12.11 0.22
CA ASN A 546 43.95 11.28 1.18
C ASN A 546 43.53 9.79 1.13
N ALA A 547 42.76 9.37 0.14
CA ALA A 547 42.39 7.96 -0.01
C ALA A 547 43.60 7.12 -0.43
N ASP A 548 43.75 5.92 0.16
CA ASP A 548 44.79 4.97 -0.22
C ASP A 548 44.67 4.54 -1.67
N GLN A 549 43.44 4.44 -2.17
CA GLN A 549 43.15 4.08 -3.55
C GLN A 549 41.88 4.78 -4.04
N ILE A 550 41.94 5.37 -5.22
CA ILE A 550 40.79 5.97 -5.91
C ILE A 550 40.47 5.12 -7.14
N TYR A 551 39.22 4.77 -7.32
CA TYR A 551 38.70 4.09 -8.50
C TYR A 551 37.76 5.03 -9.27
N VAL A 552 38.10 5.30 -10.53
CA VAL A 552 37.28 6.13 -11.42
C VAL A 552 36.31 5.22 -12.17
N LEU A 553 35.04 5.33 -11.87
CA LEU A 553 34.00 4.55 -12.53
C LEU A 553 33.36 5.36 -13.68
N LYS A 554 33.26 4.73 -14.84
CA LYS A 554 32.58 5.24 -16.02
C LYS A 554 31.89 4.11 -16.74
N ASP A 555 30.63 4.31 -17.07
CA ASP A 555 29.79 3.35 -17.82
C ASP A 555 29.81 1.92 -17.20
N GLY A 556 29.77 1.83 -15.87
CA GLY A 556 29.78 0.57 -15.13
C GLY A 556 31.12 -0.14 -15.03
N LYS A 557 32.23 0.47 -15.47
CA LYS A 557 33.58 -0.10 -15.45
C LYS A 557 34.55 0.78 -14.66
N ILE A 558 35.66 0.18 -14.19
CA ILE A 558 36.80 0.92 -13.67
C ILE A 558 37.62 1.43 -14.86
N ALA A 559 37.55 2.73 -15.10
CA ALA A 559 38.34 3.37 -16.16
C ALA A 559 39.76 3.67 -15.72
N GLU A 560 39.98 4.10 -14.48
CA GLU A 560 41.27 4.43 -13.90
C GLU A 560 41.31 4.02 -12.43
N SER A 561 42.53 3.73 -11.93
CA SER A 561 42.74 3.50 -10.50
C SER A 561 44.14 3.94 -10.10
N GLY A 562 44.29 4.45 -8.87
CA GLY A 562 45.57 4.93 -8.33
C GLY A 562 45.38 5.81 -7.11
N THR A 563 46.46 6.34 -6.55
CA THR A 563 46.44 7.41 -5.56
C THR A 563 46.10 8.74 -6.23
N HIS A 564 45.74 9.77 -5.47
CA HIS A 564 45.49 11.12 -5.98
C HIS A 564 46.62 11.61 -6.90
N ASP A 565 47.87 11.59 -6.41
CA ASP A 565 49.03 12.09 -7.14
C ASP A 565 49.28 11.28 -8.42
N ALA A 566 49.15 9.96 -8.35
CA ALA A 566 49.33 9.10 -9.51
C ALA A 566 48.28 9.34 -10.60
N LEU A 567 47.04 9.59 -10.22
CA LEU A 567 45.93 9.88 -11.15
C LEU A 567 46.06 11.29 -11.76
N VAL A 568 46.47 12.28 -10.98
CA VAL A 568 46.71 13.66 -11.49
C VAL A 568 47.86 13.65 -12.51
N ALA A 569 48.90 12.83 -12.28
CA ALA A 569 50.03 12.73 -13.20
C ALA A 569 49.71 12.02 -14.53
N LYS A 570 48.59 11.23 -14.59
CA LYS A 570 48.19 10.47 -15.79
C LYS A 570 47.50 11.28 -16.87
N ASP A 571 47.04 12.52 -16.56
CA ASP A 571 46.26 13.39 -17.46
C ASP A 571 45.03 12.69 -18.06
N GLY A 572 44.36 11.90 -17.23
CA GLY A 572 43.19 11.11 -17.60
C GLY A 572 41.83 11.73 -17.15
N ILE A 573 40.82 10.90 -17.00
CA ILE A 573 39.46 11.30 -16.57
C ILE A 573 39.50 11.99 -15.21
N TYR A 574 40.30 11.41 -14.27
CA TYR A 574 40.44 11.96 -12.93
C TYR A 574 41.03 13.39 -12.97
N THR A 575 42.12 13.57 -13.74
CA THR A 575 42.78 14.87 -13.85
C THR A 575 41.84 15.92 -14.46
N HIS A 576 41.07 15.54 -15.48
CA HIS A 576 40.09 16.44 -16.06
C HIS A 576 39.02 16.86 -15.02
N MET A 577 38.49 15.90 -14.27
CA MET A 577 37.50 16.20 -13.20
C MET A 577 38.12 17.07 -12.10
N TRP A 578 39.38 16.81 -11.71
CA TRP A 578 40.10 17.60 -10.72
C TRP A 578 40.36 19.03 -11.17
N ASN A 579 40.75 19.23 -12.43
CA ASN A 579 40.94 20.56 -12.99
C ASN A 579 39.63 21.37 -13.09
N GLU A 580 38.54 20.73 -13.47
CA GLU A 580 37.22 21.38 -13.49
C GLU A 580 36.75 21.72 -12.08
N TYR A 581 36.98 20.84 -11.10
CA TYR A 581 36.70 21.10 -9.69
C TYR A 581 37.49 22.31 -9.18
N ASN A 582 38.79 22.37 -9.43
CA ASN A 582 39.66 23.50 -9.02
C ASN A 582 39.28 24.81 -9.72
N LYS A 583 38.88 24.78 -10.98
CA LYS A 583 38.33 25.97 -11.65
C LYS A 583 37.08 26.49 -10.97
N SER A 584 36.16 25.58 -10.55
CA SER A 584 34.92 25.94 -9.88
C SER A 584 35.14 26.51 -8.48
N VAL A 585 36.10 25.97 -7.72
CA VAL A 585 36.43 26.42 -6.36
C VAL A 585 37.17 27.77 -6.41
N ASN A 586 38.05 27.92 -7.39
CA ASN A 586 38.88 29.14 -7.58
C ASN A 586 38.19 30.18 -8.47
N TRP A 587 36.93 29.99 -8.87
CA TRP A 587 36.21 30.91 -9.69
C TRP A 587 35.95 32.22 -8.90
N GLN A 588 36.76 33.25 -9.20
CA GLN A 588 36.55 34.59 -8.72
C GLN A 588 35.75 35.33 -9.80
N VAL A 589 34.68 35.99 -9.38
CA VAL A 589 34.01 36.98 -10.25
C VAL A 589 35.09 37.98 -10.68
N GLY A 590 35.52 37.88 -11.92
CA GLY A 590 36.51 38.83 -12.46
C GLY A 590 36.03 40.23 -12.17
N LYS A 591 36.84 41.04 -11.51
CA LYS A 591 36.68 42.50 -11.52
C LYS A 591 36.70 42.92 -12.97
N ALA A 592 35.55 43.05 -13.60
CA ALA A 592 35.39 43.62 -14.91
C ALA A 592 35.85 45.08 -14.78
N GLY A 593 37.06 45.35 -15.32
CA GLY A 593 37.50 46.61 -15.87
C GLY A 593 37.17 47.89 -15.08
N ALA A 594 38.03 48.16 -14.10
CA ALA A 594 38.31 49.56 -13.83
C ALA A 594 39.50 49.98 -14.74
N THR A 595 39.19 50.26 -16.01
CA THR A 595 40.07 51.06 -16.90
C THR A 595 39.23 51.81 -17.87
N ALA A 596 39.27 53.12 -17.69
CA ALA A 596 39.00 54.31 -18.44
C ALA A 596 37.79 55.12 -17.99
#